data_382cd687bbae087a4e2d4b9e16db9986
#
_entry.id   382cd687bbae087a4e2d4b9e16db9986
#
_cell.length_a   1.000
_cell.length_b   1.000
_cell.length_c   1.000
_cell.angle_alpha   90.00
_cell.angle_beta   90.00
_cell.angle_gamma   90.00
#
_symmetry.space_group_name_H-M   'P 1'
#
loop_
_entity.id
_entity.type
_entity.pdbx_description
1 polymer ?
#
loop_
_entity_poly.entity_id
_entity_poly.type
_entity_poly.pdbx_seq_one_letter_code
_entity_poly.pdbx_strand_id
1 'polypeptide(L)'
;MNKAELVQAMADEAGLSKSDAEKALNAFVEVVGGELSKGGKVQLVGFGTFEVTERAARVGKNPQNGKEISIPACKAPKFKAGKALKDEVNR
;
A
#
# COMPACT_ATOMS: atom_id res chain seq x y z
N MET A 1 -11.88 8.42 6.76
CA MET A 1 -11.65 7.83 8.09
C MET A 1 -10.16 7.74 8.39
N ASN A 2 -9.81 7.88 9.65
CA ASN A 2 -8.43 7.72 10.08
C ASN A 2 -8.19 6.32 10.63
N LYS A 3 -6.98 6.05 11.12
CA LYS A 3 -6.62 4.72 11.65
C LYS A 3 -7.51 4.32 12.84
N ALA A 4 -7.78 5.23 13.74
CA ALA A 4 -8.62 4.93 14.92
C ALA A 4 -10.04 4.55 14.52
N GLU A 5 -10.60 5.26 13.57
CA GLU A 5 -11.94 4.96 13.06
C GLU A 5 -11.96 3.63 12.30
N LEU A 6 -10.91 3.35 11.55
CA LEU A 6 -10.79 2.07 10.85
C LEU A 6 -10.71 0.90 11.83
N VAL A 7 -9.92 1.04 12.90
CA VAL A 7 -9.81 0.00 13.94
C VAL A 7 -11.16 -0.26 14.58
N GLN A 8 -11.91 0.80 14.89
CA GLN A 8 -13.24 0.66 15.49
C GLN A 8 -14.20 -0.08 14.55
N ALA A 9 -14.20 0.29 13.27
CA ALA A 9 -15.04 -0.36 12.27
C ALA A 9 -14.67 -1.84 12.10
N MET A 10 -13.39 -2.15 12.10
CA MET A 10 -12.90 -3.53 12.03
C MET A 10 -13.32 -4.35 13.25
N ALA A 11 -13.22 -3.75 14.43
CA ALA A 11 -13.63 -4.42 15.66
C ALA A 11 -15.11 -4.77 15.62
N ASP A 12 -15.95 -3.83 15.19
CA ASP A 12 -17.39 -4.03 15.08
C ASP A 12 -17.74 -5.10 14.05
N GLU A 13 -17.10 -5.03 12.88
CA GLU A 13 -17.37 -5.97 11.78
C GLU A 13 -16.93 -7.40 12.10
N ALA A 14 -15.75 -7.53 12.72
CA ALA A 14 -15.16 -8.85 13.00
C ALA A 14 -15.58 -9.44 14.33
N GLY A 15 -16.28 -8.67 15.17
CA GLY A 15 -16.64 -9.11 16.50
C GLY A 15 -15.43 -9.20 17.42
N LEU A 16 -14.44 -8.33 17.23
CA LEU A 16 -13.22 -8.31 18.02
C LEU A 16 -13.23 -7.14 18.99
N SER A 17 -12.39 -7.23 20.03
CA SER A 17 -12.10 -6.06 20.85
C SER A 17 -11.34 -5.03 20.01
N LYS A 18 -11.39 -3.76 20.41
CA LYS A 18 -10.65 -2.70 19.75
C LYS A 18 -9.14 -2.99 19.78
N SER A 19 -8.64 -3.50 20.91
CA SER A 19 -7.24 -3.88 21.06
C SER A 19 -6.83 -4.96 20.07
N ASP A 20 -7.63 -6.00 19.91
CA ASP A 20 -7.32 -7.10 18.99
C ASP A 20 -7.41 -6.63 17.53
N ALA A 21 -8.38 -5.78 17.20
CA ALA A 21 -8.50 -5.21 15.86
C ALA A 21 -7.28 -4.35 15.52
N GLU A 22 -6.79 -3.55 16.47
CA GLU A 22 -5.60 -2.74 16.27
C GLU A 22 -4.36 -3.61 16.03
N LYS A 23 -4.19 -4.67 16.81
CA LYS A 23 -3.09 -5.63 16.63
C LYS A 23 -3.16 -6.27 15.25
N ALA A 24 -4.35 -6.67 14.82
CA ALA A 24 -4.54 -7.28 13.51
C ALA A 24 -4.18 -6.32 12.37
N LEU A 25 -4.61 -5.08 12.47
CA LEU A 25 -4.28 -4.07 11.46
C LEU A 25 -2.78 -3.76 11.43
N ASN A 26 -2.15 -3.61 12.58
CA ASN A 26 -0.71 -3.37 12.65
C ASN A 26 0.08 -4.54 12.05
N ALA A 27 -0.33 -5.77 12.35
CA ALA A 27 0.29 -6.97 11.77
C ALA A 27 0.13 -7.00 10.26
N PHE A 28 -1.05 -6.66 9.75
CA PHE A 28 -1.32 -6.59 8.32
C PHE A 28 -0.37 -5.60 7.62
N VAL A 29 -0.24 -4.41 8.17
CA VAL A 29 0.65 -3.38 7.60
C VAL A 29 2.10 -3.85 7.59
N GLU A 30 2.57 -4.46 8.67
CA GLU A 30 3.95 -4.95 8.74
C GLU A 30 4.21 -6.11 7.79
N VAL A 31 3.29 -7.04 7.69
CA VAL A 31 3.43 -8.22 6.80
C VAL A 31 3.43 -7.78 5.34
N VAL A 32 2.51 -6.88 4.95
CA VAL A 32 2.47 -6.35 3.59
C VAL A 32 3.74 -5.58 3.27
N GLY A 33 4.17 -4.70 4.18
CA GLY A 33 5.41 -3.93 3.99
C GLY A 33 6.63 -4.83 3.85
N GLY A 34 6.73 -5.86 4.68
CA GLY A 34 7.82 -6.82 4.61
C GLY A 34 7.86 -7.60 3.31
N GLU A 35 6.71 -8.04 2.82
CA GLU A 35 6.64 -8.76 1.54
C GLU A 35 7.02 -7.85 0.37
N LEU A 36 6.53 -6.63 0.35
CA LEU A 36 6.85 -5.66 -0.70
C LEU A 36 8.33 -5.28 -0.67
N SER A 37 8.95 -5.21 0.50
CA SER A 37 10.37 -4.88 0.61
C SER A 37 11.27 -5.96 -0.01
N LYS A 38 10.77 -7.20 -0.09
CA LYS A 38 11.47 -8.31 -0.76
C LYS A 38 11.20 -8.35 -2.27
N GLY A 39 10.41 -7.42 -2.77
CA GLY A 39 10.01 -7.42 -4.17
C GLY A 39 8.83 -8.34 -4.50
N GLY A 40 8.19 -8.91 -3.48
CA GLY A 40 7.01 -9.75 -3.65
C GLY A 40 5.73 -8.94 -3.79
N LYS A 41 4.62 -9.64 -3.85
CA LYS A 41 3.30 -9.02 -3.91
C LYS A 41 2.33 -9.71 -2.97
N VAL A 42 1.30 -9.00 -2.57
CA VAL A 42 0.22 -9.55 -1.73
C VAL A 42 -1.08 -9.41 -2.51
N GLN A 43 -1.67 -10.53 -2.85
CA GLN A 43 -2.92 -10.58 -3.60
C GLN A 43 -4.07 -10.95 -2.67
N LEU A 44 -5.08 -10.08 -2.60
CA LEU A 44 -6.30 -10.33 -1.83
C LEU A 44 -7.45 -10.50 -2.82
N VAL A 45 -7.89 -11.74 -2.98
CA VAL A 45 -8.97 -12.07 -3.91
C VAL A 45 -10.23 -11.27 -3.53
N GLY A 46 -10.81 -10.59 -4.52
CA GLY A 46 -12.00 -9.77 -4.30
C GLY A 46 -11.73 -8.37 -3.78
N PHE A 47 -10.49 -8.04 -3.45
CA PHE A 47 -10.13 -6.71 -2.94
C PHE A 47 -9.12 -6.02 -3.85
N GLY A 48 -7.95 -6.59 -4.02
CA GLY A 48 -6.91 -6.00 -4.85
C GLY A 48 -5.55 -6.63 -4.58
N THR A 49 -4.54 -6.07 -5.21
CA THR A 49 -3.17 -6.56 -5.12
C THR A 49 -2.23 -5.44 -4.75
N PHE A 50 -1.42 -5.67 -3.72
CA PHE A 50 -0.30 -4.81 -3.39
C PHE A 50 0.93 -5.35 -4.12
N GLU A 51 1.60 -4.50 -4.85
CA GLU A 51 2.79 -4.89 -5.63
C GLU A 51 3.84 -3.80 -5.61
N VAL A 52 5.02 -4.12 -6.13
CA VAL A 52 6.12 -3.17 -6.22
C VAL A 52 6.38 -2.90 -7.68
N THR A 53 6.51 -1.64 -8.05
CA THR A 53 6.99 -1.23 -9.36
C THR A 53 8.41 -0.70 -9.18
N GLU A 54 9.30 -1.06 -10.11
CA GLU A 54 10.65 -0.53 -10.12
C GLU A 54 10.74 0.63 -11.10
N ARG A 55 11.31 1.73 -10.62
CA ARG A 55 11.63 2.87 -11.47
C ARG A 55 13.12 2.80 -11.76
N ALA A 56 13.47 2.72 -13.04
CA ALA A 56 14.85 2.69 -13.48
C ALA A 56 15.57 4.00 -13.13
N ALA A 57 16.87 3.91 -12.90
CA ALA A 57 17.70 5.10 -12.74
C ALA A 57 17.62 5.96 -14.00
N ARG A 58 17.58 7.27 -13.84
CA ARG A 58 17.51 8.20 -14.96
C ARG A 58 18.27 9.47 -14.62
N VAL A 59 18.57 10.25 -15.65
CA VAL A 59 19.23 11.56 -15.52
C VAL A 59 18.16 12.62 -15.75
N GLY A 60 18.07 13.55 -14.81
CA GLY A 60 17.20 14.71 -14.92
C GLY A 60 18.02 15.98 -14.90
N LYS A 61 17.35 17.11 -15.15
CA LYS A 61 18.00 18.43 -15.05
C LYS A 61 17.42 19.18 -13.86
N ASN A 62 18.32 19.83 -13.12
CA ASN A 62 17.91 20.70 -12.04
C ASN A 62 17.32 21.99 -12.66
N PRO A 63 16.05 22.32 -12.40
CA PRO A 63 15.41 23.48 -13.00
C PRO A 63 16.00 24.82 -12.58
N GLN A 64 16.75 24.88 -11.47
CA GLN A 64 17.34 26.10 -10.98
C GLN A 64 18.69 26.44 -11.63
N ASN A 65 19.50 25.44 -11.95
CA ASN A 65 20.83 25.68 -12.50
C ASN A 65 21.14 24.95 -13.80
N GLY A 66 20.18 24.17 -14.30
CA GLY A 66 20.34 23.43 -15.55
C GLY A 66 21.32 22.27 -15.51
N LYS A 67 21.88 21.97 -14.35
CA LYS A 67 22.83 20.86 -14.21
C LYS A 67 22.09 19.52 -14.22
N GLU A 68 22.75 18.53 -14.81
CA GLU A 68 22.21 17.16 -14.76
C GLU A 68 22.34 16.59 -13.36
N ILE A 69 21.27 15.94 -12.91
CA ILE A 69 21.25 15.21 -11.65
C ILE A 69 20.89 13.75 -11.93
N SER A 70 21.58 12.85 -11.24
CA SER A 70 21.28 11.43 -11.33
C SER A 70 20.15 11.08 -10.39
N ILE A 71 19.08 10.50 -10.92
CA ILE A 71 17.95 10.02 -10.14
C ILE A 71 18.14 8.52 -10.01
N PRO A 72 18.41 7.99 -8.80
CA PRO A 72 18.68 6.56 -8.64
C PRO A 72 17.43 5.72 -8.89
N ALA A 73 17.64 4.47 -9.23
CA ALA A 73 16.56 3.50 -9.30
C ALA A 73 15.89 3.36 -7.93
N CYS A 74 14.58 3.22 -7.91
CA CYS A 74 13.85 3.05 -6.67
C CYS A 74 12.68 2.09 -6.87
N LYS A 75 12.19 1.55 -5.76
CA LYS A 75 11.01 0.70 -5.74
C LYS A 75 9.86 1.52 -5.16
N ALA A 76 8.69 1.44 -5.78
CA ALA A 76 7.50 2.13 -5.31
C ALA A 76 6.38 1.12 -5.05
N PRO A 77 5.75 1.16 -3.87
CA PRO A 77 4.60 0.32 -3.62
C PRO A 77 3.40 0.81 -4.44
N LYS A 78 2.60 -0.12 -4.90
CA LYS A 78 1.42 0.18 -5.70
C LYS A 78 0.29 -0.75 -5.31
N PHE A 79 -0.94 -0.21 -5.28
CA PHE A 79 -2.13 -0.99 -5.06
C PHE A 79 -3.00 -0.98 -6.31
N LYS A 80 -3.33 -2.19 -6.80
CA LYS A 80 -4.29 -2.35 -7.90
C LYS A 80 -5.59 -2.87 -7.33
N ALA A 81 -6.66 -2.08 -7.46
CA ALA A 81 -7.97 -2.50 -7.00
C ALA A 81 -8.49 -3.67 -7.83
N GLY A 82 -9.07 -4.65 -7.16
CA GLY A 82 -9.73 -5.75 -7.82
C GLY A 82 -11.09 -5.33 -8.37
N LYS A 83 -11.65 -6.17 -9.25
CA LYS A 83 -12.95 -5.89 -9.87
C LYS A 83 -14.05 -5.71 -8.82
N ALA A 84 -14.10 -6.57 -7.82
CA ALA A 84 -15.12 -6.50 -6.78
C ALA A 84 -15.06 -5.17 -6.03
N LEU A 85 -13.86 -4.68 -5.72
CA LEU A 85 -13.71 -3.39 -5.05
C LEU A 85 -14.12 -2.23 -5.95
N LYS A 86 -13.75 -2.28 -7.23
CA LYS A 86 -14.16 -1.27 -8.20
C LYS A 86 -15.68 -1.20 -8.34
N ASP A 87 -16.34 -2.36 -8.40
CA ASP A 87 -17.78 -2.45 -8.48
C ASP A 87 -18.45 -1.88 -7.21
N GLU A 88 -17.88 -2.19 -6.04
CA GLU A 88 -18.35 -1.67 -4.76
C GLU A 88 -18.33 -0.15 -4.71
N VAL A 89 -17.27 0.46 -5.21
CA VAL A 89 -17.11 1.92 -5.22
C VAL A 89 -18.04 2.59 -6.24
N ASN A 90 -18.39 1.88 -7.30
CA ASN A 90 -19.19 2.42 -8.40
C ASN A 90 -20.67 2.01 -8.34
N ARG A 91 -21.14 1.58 -7.23
CA ARG A 91 -22.56 1.28 -7.03
C ARG A 91 -23.43 2.52 -7.17
#